data_f8edbf970022c4ca4a37521636f152d7
#
_entry.id   f8edbf970022c4ca4a37521636f152d7
#
_cell.length_a   1.000
_cell.length_b   1.000
_cell.length_c   1.000
_cell.angle_alpha   90.00
_cell.angle_beta   90.00
_cell.angle_gamma   90.00
#
_symmetry.space_group_name_H-M   'P 1'
#
loop_
_entity.id
_entity.type
_entity.pdbx_description
1 polymer ?
#
loop_
_entity_poly.entity_id
_entity_poly.type
_entity_poly.pdbx_seq_one_letter_code
_entity_poly.pdbx_strand_id
1 'polypeptide(L)'
;MIGARTWGGVVGIDGYRDLVDGTHMTVPGYAFWFRDYGWGVENHGVDPDTEVLITPDDWAAGRDPQLEAAVERALALLEEQPSAAPPDVLSGPSKRRPPLPPRP
;
A
#
# COMPACT_ATOMS: atom_id res chain seq x y z
N MET A 1 -7.10 2.14 -4.91
CA MET A 1 -6.17 1.34 -5.77
C MET A 1 -6.65 1.41 -7.22
N ILE A 2 -5.74 1.55 -8.19
CA ILE A 2 -6.06 1.59 -9.64
C ILE A 2 -5.31 0.45 -10.31
N GLY A 3 -5.97 -0.27 -11.23
CA GLY A 3 -5.37 -1.39 -11.96
C GLY A 3 -6.28 -2.59 -12.06
N ALA A 4 -5.70 -3.78 -12.10
CA ALA A 4 -6.43 -5.04 -12.09
C ALA A 4 -6.52 -5.63 -10.67
N ARG A 5 -7.50 -6.49 -10.44
CA ARG A 5 -7.59 -7.27 -9.21
C ARG A 5 -6.30 -8.05 -8.96
N THR A 6 -5.81 -8.04 -7.73
CA THR A 6 -4.61 -8.80 -7.38
C THR A 6 -4.88 -10.30 -7.39
N TRP A 7 -3.84 -11.10 -7.53
CA TRP A 7 -3.98 -12.55 -7.62
C TRP A 7 -4.58 -13.18 -6.36
N GLY A 8 -4.05 -12.81 -5.18
CA GLY A 8 -4.54 -13.34 -3.90
C GLY A 8 -4.19 -14.80 -3.63
N GLY A 9 -3.25 -15.37 -4.34
CA GLY A 9 -2.82 -16.74 -4.08
C GLY A 9 -1.65 -16.81 -3.11
N VAL A 10 -1.66 -17.84 -2.26
CA VAL A 10 -0.59 -18.18 -1.31
C VAL A 10 -0.29 -17.02 -0.34
N VAL A 11 -1.32 -16.38 0.18
CA VAL A 11 -1.21 -15.28 1.14
C VAL A 11 -0.69 -15.81 2.48
N GLY A 12 0.29 -15.13 3.07
CA GLY A 12 0.88 -15.56 4.36
C GLY A 12 2.11 -16.44 4.23
N ILE A 13 2.84 -16.33 3.13
CA ILE A 13 4.13 -17.01 2.95
C ILE A 13 5.20 -16.31 3.79
N ASP A 14 5.92 -17.09 4.57
CA ASP A 14 7.02 -16.62 5.42
C ASP A 14 8.21 -17.57 5.30
N GLY A 15 8.70 -17.76 4.07
CA GLY A 15 9.79 -18.66 3.75
C GLY A 15 9.38 -19.93 3.01
N TYR A 16 10.21 -20.93 3.09
CA TYR A 16 10.02 -22.22 2.41
C TYR A 16 10.23 -23.40 3.36
N ARG A 17 9.74 -24.55 2.95
CA ARG A 17 9.97 -25.84 3.62
C ARG A 17 10.78 -26.73 2.71
N ASP A 18 11.81 -27.38 3.24
CA ASP A 18 12.59 -28.34 2.49
C ASP A 18 11.96 -29.74 2.59
N LEU A 19 11.81 -30.37 1.44
CA LEU A 19 11.47 -31.78 1.35
C LEU A 19 12.73 -32.64 1.55
N VAL A 20 12.52 -33.95 1.77
CA VAL A 20 13.62 -34.90 2.04
C VAL A 20 14.62 -35.03 0.89
N ASP A 21 14.22 -34.67 -0.31
CA ASP A 21 15.04 -34.69 -1.53
C ASP A 21 15.75 -33.33 -1.80
N GLY A 22 15.58 -32.34 -0.90
CA GLY A 22 16.13 -31.00 -1.04
C GLY A 22 15.28 -30.06 -1.88
N THR A 23 14.10 -30.47 -2.34
CA THR A 23 13.16 -29.57 -3.05
C THR A 23 12.61 -28.53 -2.08
N HIS A 24 12.62 -27.27 -2.51
CA HIS A 24 12.01 -26.17 -1.75
C HIS A 24 10.51 -26.06 -2.08
N MET A 25 9.68 -26.03 -1.04
CA MET A 25 8.24 -25.87 -1.16
C MET A 25 7.78 -24.63 -0.38
N THR A 26 7.06 -23.75 -1.04
CA THR A 26 6.44 -22.57 -0.43
C THR A 26 5.06 -22.93 0.07
N VAL A 27 4.81 -22.72 1.35
CA VAL A 27 3.53 -23.04 1.99
C VAL A 27 3.10 -21.87 2.87
N PRO A 28 1.83 -21.42 2.82
CA PRO A 28 1.31 -20.44 3.76
C PRO A 28 1.43 -20.97 5.20
N GLY A 29 2.03 -20.17 6.08
CA GLY A 29 2.19 -20.48 7.50
C GLY A 29 1.09 -19.88 8.37
N TYR A 30 0.37 -18.88 7.85
CA TYR A 30 -0.67 -18.14 8.54
C TYR A 30 -1.63 -17.50 7.53
N ALA A 31 -2.77 -16.99 8.02
CA ALA A 31 -3.75 -16.29 7.20
C ALA A 31 -3.93 -14.86 7.73
N PHE A 32 -4.34 -13.95 6.85
CA PHE A 32 -4.68 -12.58 7.20
C PHE A 32 -6.18 -12.36 7.27
N TRP A 33 -6.61 -11.64 8.29
CA TRP A 33 -7.96 -11.12 8.39
C TRP A 33 -7.93 -9.60 8.25
N PHE A 34 -8.72 -9.07 7.34
CA PHE A 34 -8.85 -7.64 7.10
C PHE A 34 -10.25 -7.17 7.47
N ARG A 35 -10.36 -5.96 8.01
CA ARG A 35 -11.66 -5.39 8.40
C ARG A 35 -12.65 -5.38 7.23
N ASP A 36 -12.19 -5.01 6.04
CA ASP A 36 -13.04 -4.77 4.88
C ASP A 36 -13.25 -6.01 4.00
N TYR A 37 -12.33 -6.97 4.08
CA TYR A 37 -12.32 -8.19 3.24
C TYR A 37 -12.50 -9.49 4.03
N GLY A 38 -12.43 -9.42 5.36
CA GLY A 38 -12.43 -10.62 6.20
C GLY A 38 -11.26 -11.55 5.89
N TRP A 39 -11.53 -12.84 5.72
CA TRP A 39 -10.57 -13.85 5.28
C TRP A 39 -10.50 -14.00 3.75
N GLY A 40 -11.29 -13.21 3.00
CA GLY A 40 -11.55 -13.41 1.58
C GLY A 40 -10.40 -13.05 0.63
N VAL A 41 -9.25 -12.59 1.14
CA VAL A 41 -8.11 -12.23 0.29
C VAL A 41 -7.43 -13.46 -0.31
N GLU A 42 -7.40 -14.59 0.42
CA GLU A 42 -6.88 -15.85 -0.13
C GLU A 42 -7.79 -16.37 -1.25
N ASN A 43 -7.20 -16.75 -2.38
CA ASN A 43 -7.85 -17.19 -3.62
C ASN A 43 -8.71 -16.14 -4.35
N HIS A 44 -8.77 -14.91 -3.86
CA HIS A 44 -9.48 -13.82 -4.54
C HIS A 44 -8.57 -12.63 -4.85
N GLY A 45 -7.76 -12.22 -3.87
CA GLY A 45 -7.00 -10.99 -3.93
C GLY A 45 -7.81 -9.78 -3.46
N VAL A 46 -7.42 -8.62 -3.93
CA VAL A 46 -8.06 -7.34 -3.63
C VAL A 46 -8.52 -6.71 -4.93
N ASP A 47 -9.79 -6.30 -4.98
CA ASP A 47 -10.35 -5.59 -6.11
C ASP A 47 -9.88 -4.12 -6.12
N PRO A 48 -9.57 -3.54 -7.28
CA PRO A 48 -9.22 -2.14 -7.38
C PRO A 48 -10.45 -1.23 -7.21
N ASP A 49 -10.24 -0.01 -6.70
CA ASP A 49 -11.28 1.04 -6.68
C ASP A 49 -11.65 1.49 -8.09
N THR A 50 -10.67 1.44 -9.00
CA THR A 50 -10.84 1.73 -10.43
C THR A 50 -10.13 0.65 -11.24
N GLU A 51 -10.90 -0.15 -11.97
CA GLU A 51 -10.34 -1.19 -12.82
C GLU A 51 -9.78 -0.59 -14.11
N VAL A 52 -8.51 -0.87 -14.39
CA VAL A 52 -7.83 -0.52 -15.64
C VAL A 52 -6.99 -1.72 -16.06
N LEU A 53 -7.28 -2.28 -17.21
CA LEU A 53 -6.57 -3.43 -17.76
C LEU A 53 -5.56 -2.98 -18.81
N ILE A 54 -4.39 -3.63 -18.84
CA ILE A 54 -3.41 -3.47 -19.91
C ILE A 54 -3.78 -4.49 -20.99
N THR A 55 -4.10 -4.01 -22.18
CA THR A 55 -4.40 -4.87 -23.31
C THR A 55 -3.12 -5.33 -24.03
N PRO A 56 -3.16 -6.43 -24.83
CA PRO A 56 -2.04 -6.82 -25.66
C PRO A 56 -1.57 -5.71 -26.62
N ASP A 57 -2.49 -4.88 -27.11
CA ASP A 57 -2.17 -3.75 -27.98
C ASP A 57 -1.47 -2.61 -27.21
N ASP A 58 -1.81 -2.37 -25.96
CA ASP A 58 -1.11 -1.43 -25.10
C ASP A 58 0.32 -1.91 -24.86
N TRP A 59 0.47 -3.18 -24.52
CA TRP A 59 1.79 -3.79 -24.31
C TRP A 59 2.65 -3.69 -25.58
N ALA A 60 2.09 -4.03 -26.74
CA ALA A 60 2.81 -3.95 -28.02
C ALA A 60 3.22 -2.51 -28.39
N ALA A 61 2.42 -1.53 -27.99
CA ALA A 61 2.70 -0.11 -28.22
C ALA A 61 3.54 0.55 -27.12
N GLY A 62 3.91 -0.18 -26.06
CA GLY A 62 4.65 0.36 -24.91
C GLY A 62 3.85 1.36 -24.07
N ARG A 63 2.52 1.26 -24.08
CA ARG A 63 1.64 2.12 -23.25
C ARG A 63 1.37 1.46 -21.92
N ASP A 64 1.24 2.28 -20.88
CA ASP A 64 0.82 1.85 -19.53
C ASP A 64 -0.42 2.64 -19.08
N PRO A 65 -1.63 2.18 -19.47
CA PRO A 65 -2.87 2.87 -19.09
C PRO A 65 -3.13 2.85 -17.58
N GLN A 66 -2.55 1.92 -16.83
CA GLN A 66 -2.68 1.89 -15.37
C GLN A 66 -1.87 3.02 -14.74
N LEU A 67 -0.65 3.24 -15.20
CA LEU A 67 0.19 4.35 -14.75
C LEU A 67 -0.45 5.70 -15.11
N GLU A 68 -0.95 5.84 -16.34
CA GLU A 68 -1.62 7.06 -16.80
C GLU A 68 -2.82 7.40 -15.91
N ALA A 69 -3.71 6.44 -15.69
CA ALA A 69 -4.88 6.62 -14.82
C ALA A 69 -4.50 6.89 -13.34
N ALA A 70 -3.43 6.26 -12.85
CA ALA A 70 -2.95 6.49 -11.49
C ALA A 70 -2.39 7.91 -11.31
N VAL A 71 -1.65 8.41 -12.29
CA VAL A 71 -1.11 9.79 -12.30
C VAL A 71 -2.26 10.80 -12.37
N GLU A 72 -3.24 10.61 -13.27
CA GLU A 72 -4.41 11.46 -13.39
C GLU A 72 -5.18 11.55 -12.06
N ARG A 73 -5.44 10.39 -11.43
CA ARG A 73 -6.13 10.36 -10.13
C ARG A 73 -5.32 11.01 -9.01
N ALA A 74 -4.01 10.82 -9.00
CA ALA A 74 -3.15 11.44 -8.00
C ALA A 74 -3.13 12.96 -8.12
N LEU A 75 -3.10 13.50 -9.34
CA LEU A 75 -3.20 14.94 -9.59
C LEU A 75 -4.55 15.50 -9.15
N ALA A 76 -5.65 14.83 -9.48
CA ALA A 76 -6.99 15.23 -9.03
C ALA A 76 -7.08 15.24 -7.48
N LEU A 77 -6.52 14.23 -6.81
CA LEU A 77 -6.48 14.19 -5.35
C LEU A 77 -5.67 15.33 -4.74
N LEU A 78 -4.59 15.77 -5.38
CA LEU A 78 -3.81 16.93 -4.91
C LEU A 78 -4.60 18.25 -4.99
N GLU A 79 -5.50 18.37 -5.97
CA GLU A 79 -6.42 19.52 -6.04
C GLU A 79 -7.48 19.46 -4.94
N GLU A 80 -8.05 18.26 -4.70
CA GLU A 80 -9.07 18.03 -3.67
C GLU A 80 -8.47 18.15 -2.24
N GLN A 81 -7.26 17.65 -2.06
CA GLN A 81 -6.54 17.56 -0.79
C GLN A 81 -5.10 18.03 -0.98
N PRO A 82 -4.85 19.34 -1.02
CA PRO A 82 -3.50 19.86 -1.16
C PRO A 82 -2.57 19.31 -0.06
N SER A 83 -1.30 19.10 -0.41
CA SER A 83 -0.30 18.62 0.54
C SER A 83 -0.27 19.51 1.78
N ALA A 84 -0.20 18.90 2.96
CA ALA A 84 -0.07 19.64 4.21
C ALA A 84 1.20 20.50 4.15
N ALA A 85 1.07 21.79 4.46
CA ALA A 85 2.23 22.64 4.63
C ALA A 85 3.08 22.12 5.81
N PRO A 86 4.39 22.00 5.68
CA PRO A 86 5.22 21.61 6.80
C PRO A 86 5.05 22.63 7.93
N PRO A 87 5.02 22.19 9.21
CA PRO A 87 4.95 23.11 10.32
C PRO A 87 6.17 24.06 10.28
N ASP A 88 5.95 25.32 10.65
CA ASP A 88 7.05 26.27 10.77
C ASP A 88 8.06 25.74 11.81
N VAL A 89 9.23 25.34 11.32
CA VAL A 89 10.30 24.79 12.17
C VAL A 89 10.83 25.81 13.16
N LEU A 90 10.62 27.12 12.90
CA LEU A 90 11.00 28.20 13.79
C LEU A 90 10.02 28.42 14.94
N SER A 91 8.76 27.97 14.77
CA SER A 91 7.70 27.99 15.80
C SER A 91 7.63 26.70 16.64
N GLY A 92 8.62 25.83 16.51
CA GLY A 92 8.69 24.59 17.28
C GLY A 92 8.61 24.82 18.80
N PRO A 93 8.14 23.84 19.57
CA PRO A 93 7.99 23.99 21.01
C PRO A 93 9.33 24.37 21.65
N SER A 94 9.31 25.41 22.48
CA SER A 94 10.48 25.83 23.21
C SER A 94 10.99 24.70 24.11
N LYS A 95 12.25 24.31 23.94
CA LYS A 95 12.91 23.35 24.85
C LYS A 95 13.40 24.03 26.13
N ARG A 96 13.21 25.36 26.29
CA ARG A 96 13.56 26.07 27.53
C ARG A 96 12.61 25.62 28.64
N ARG A 97 13.20 25.27 29.77
CA ARG A 97 12.44 24.95 30.98
C ARG A 97 11.67 26.19 31.42
N PRO A 98 10.39 26.12 31.73
CA PRO A 98 9.65 27.23 32.25
C PRO A 98 10.31 27.72 33.59
N PRO A 99 10.21 29.01 33.95
CA PRO A 99 10.69 29.49 35.22
C PRO A 99 10.09 28.66 36.37
N LEU A 100 10.92 28.33 37.34
CA LEU A 100 10.41 27.64 38.54
C LEU A 100 9.45 28.61 39.28
N PRO A 101 8.36 28.06 39.85
CA PRO A 101 7.48 28.88 40.69
C PRO A 101 8.27 29.48 41.87
N PRO A 102 7.87 30.67 42.37
CA PRO A 102 8.50 31.26 43.55
C PRO A 102 8.46 30.26 44.70
N ARG A 103 9.55 30.20 45.46
CA ARG A 103 9.56 29.39 46.67
C ARG A 103 8.60 30.01 47.67
N PRO A 104 7.82 29.19 48.44
CA PRO A 104 6.95 29.67 49.50
C PRO A 104 7.73 30.38 50.60
#